data_1e81dd146874762660b66207737f90f7
#
_entry.id   1e81dd146874762660b66207737f90f7
#
_cell.length_a   1.000
_cell.length_b   1.000
_cell.length_c   1.000
_cell.angle_alpha   90.00
_cell.angle_beta   90.00
_cell.angle_gamma   90.00
#
_symmetry.space_group_name_H-M   'P 1'
#
loop_
_entity.id
_entity.type
_entity.pdbx_description
1 polymer ?
#
loop_
_entity_poly.entity_id
_entity_poly.type
_entity_poly.pdbx_seq_one_letter_code
_entity_poly.pdbx_strand_id
1 'polypeptide(L)'
;DGIVTGVLTPAGALDTDALCPIYAAARQAAEKAHRTVDCTLHRAFDVCCDPFAALEAAKQLGLATILTSGQAASAPQGAALLRQLVEAAGQEVEILVGAGVSAANIPALAAQTGARAFHLSGKQVLDSRMTFRREGVPMGLPGFSEFEIWQTSEANIRAARTALDAL
;
A
#
# COMPACT_ATOMS: atom_id res chain seq x y z
N ASP A 1 -10.75 1.37 13.49
CA ASP A 1 -10.41 1.28 12.04
C ASP A 1 -9.61 2.52 11.65
N GLY A 2 -9.30 2.70 10.38
CA GLY A 2 -8.40 3.74 9.90
C GLY A 2 -8.87 4.41 8.61
N ILE A 3 -8.17 5.45 8.20
CA ILE A 3 -8.31 6.08 6.89
C ILE A 3 -7.02 5.97 6.10
N VAL A 4 -7.13 5.95 4.79
CA VAL A 4 -6.00 5.90 3.85
C VAL A 4 -6.10 7.10 2.92
N THR A 5 -5.08 7.96 2.91
CA THR A 5 -5.04 9.15 2.05
C THR A 5 -3.60 9.57 1.75
N GLY A 6 -3.41 10.56 0.88
CA GLY A 6 -2.11 11.13 0.59
C GLY A 6 -2.22 12.21 -0.46
N VAL A 7 -1.54 13.33 -0.23
CA VAL A 7 -1.48 14.47 -1.14
C VAL A 7 -0.04 14.92 -1.27
N LEU A 8 0.38 15.23 -2.48
CA LEU A 8 1.68 15.83 -2.76
C LEU A 8 1.47 17.26 -3.31
N THR A 9 2.41 18.12 -2.98
CA THR A 9 2.51 19.42 -3.64
C THR A 9 2.91 19.26 -5.12
N PRO A 10 2.75 20.27 -5.97
CA PRO A 10 3.26 20.23 -7.33
C PRO A 10 4.78 19.99 -7.44
N ALA A 11 5.54 20.31 -6.37
CA ALA A 11 6.97 20.05 -6.29
C ALA A 11 7.31 18.62 -5.82
N GLY A 12 6.30 17.79 -5.54
CA GLY A 12 6.48 16.40 -5.11
C GLY A 12 6.75 16.22 -3.62
N ALA A 13 6.70 17.26 -2.80
CA ALA A 13 6.77 17.11 -1.34
C ALA A 13 5.43 16.63 -0.77
N LEU A 14 5.44 15.99 0.40
CA LEU A 14 4.20 15.68 1.11
C LEU A 14 3.49 16.98 1.50
N ASP A 15 2.24 17.15 1.06
CA ASP A 15 1.44 18.34 1.34
C ASP A 15 0.81 18.24 2.73
N THR A 16 1.56 18.70 3.73
CA THR A 16 1.12 18.67 5.13
C THR A 16 -0.04 19.61 5.39
N ASP A 17 -0.13 20.74 4.67
CA ASP A 17 -1.20 21.73 4.84
C ASP A 17 -2.54 21.16 4.34
N ALA A 18 -2.54 20.42 3.25
CA ALA A 18 -3.71 19.71 2.75
C ALA A 18 -4.09 18.48 3.60
N LEU A 19 -3.10 17.79 4.18
CA LEU A 19 -3.34 16.56 4.96
C LEU A 19 -3.79 16.84 6.38
N CYS A 20 -3.26 17.88 7.05
CA CYS A 20 -3.60 18.23 8.43
C CYS A 20 -5.12 18.31 8.68
N PRO A 21 -5.92 19.04 7.89
CA PRO A 21 -7.36 19.12 8.14
C PRO A 21 -8.09 17.78 7.93
N ILE A 22 -7.62 16.93 7.00
CA ILE A 22 -8.19 15.60 6.76
C ILE A 22 -7.99 14.71 7.99
N TYR A 23 -6.76 14.67 8.51
CA TYR A 23 -6.44 13.86 9.69
C TYR A 23 -7.09 14.41 10.96
N ALA A 24 -7.16 15.73 11.11
CA ALA A 24 -7.84 16.35 12.22
C ALA A 24 -9.34 16.00 12.23
N ALA A 25 -10.00 16.05 11.07
CA ALA A 25 -11.41 15.68 10.95
C ALA A 25 -11.64 14.20 11.28
N ALA A 26 -10.77 13.30 10.81
CA ALA A 26 -10.86 11.87 11.11
C ALA A 26 -10.69 11.59 12.62
N ARG A 27 -9.68 12.19 13.25
CA ARG A 27 -9.44 12.06 14.71
C ARG A 27 -10.60 12.62 15.53
N GLN A 28 -11.12 13.78 15.16
CA GLN A 28 -12.27 14.37 15.85
C GLN A 28 -13.54 13.49 15.72
N ALA A 29 -13.76 12.88 14.54
CA ALA A 29 -14.88 11.96 14.34
C ALA A 29 -14.73 10.68 15.18
N ALA A 30 -13.52 10.13 15.24
CA ALA A 30 -13.20 8.96 16.05
C ALA A 30 -13.37 9.24 17.55
N GLU A 31 -12.88 10.39 18.01
CA GLU A 31 -13.03 10.82 19.42
C GLU A 31 -14.50 10.94 19.83
N LYS A 32 -15.33 11.57 18.99
CA LYS A 32 -16.79 11.65 19.21
C LYS A 32 -17.45 10.26 19.25
N ALA A 33 -16.89 9.28 18.58
CA ALA A 33 -17.37 7.89 18.58
C ALA A 33 -16.71 7.02 19.67
N HIS A 34 -15.90 7.62 20.57
CA HIS A 34 -15.09 6.91 21.58
C HIS A 34 -14.20 5.81 20.98
N ARG A 35 -13.54 6.10 19.86
CA ARG A 35 -12.64 5.22 19.11
C ARG A 35 -11.32 5.91 18.85
N THR A 36 -10.32 5.12 18.47
CA THR A 36 -9.10 5.59 17.83
C THR A 36 -9.21 5.44 16.32
N VAL A 37 -8.48 6.24 15.56
CA VAL A 37 -8.36 6.12 14.12
C VAL A 37 -6.88 6.18 13.73
N ASP A 38 -6.42 5.19 12.99
CA ASP A 38 -5.11 5.19 12.39
C ASP A 38 -5.17 5.86 11.01
N CYS A 39 -4.10 6.58 10.66
CA CYS A 39 -4.01 7.24 9.38
C CYS A 39 -2.83 6.65 8.60
N THR A 40 -3.11 6.16 7.39
CA THR A 40 -2.14 5.58 6.48
C THR A 40 -1.90 6.51 5.30
N LEU A 41 -0.63 6.81 5.01
CA LEU A 41 -0.23 7.45 3.78
C LEU A 41 -0.16 6.38 2.67
N HIS A 42 -0.93 6.57 1.61
CA HIS A 42 -0.94 5.63 0.48
C HIS A 42 0.25 5.84 -0.46
N ARG A 43 0.26 5.13 -1.57
CA ARG A 43 1.35 5.11 -2.56
C ARG A 43 1.63 6.44 -3.28
N ALA A 44 0.99 7.56 -2.94
CA ALA A 44 1.51 8.88 -3.31
C ALA A 44 2.95 9.06 -2.79
N PHE A 45 3.31 8.41 -1.68
CA PHE A 45 4.68 8.32 -1.19
C PHE A 45 5.68 7.81 -2.24
N ASP A 46 5.28 6.89 -3.09
CA ASP A 46 6.17 6.30 -4.10
C ASP A 46 6.56 7.27 -5.24
N VAL A 47 5.87 8.39 -5.36
CA VAL A 47 6.15 9.43 -6.37
C VAL A 47 6.54 10.77 -5.73
N CYS A 48 6.82 10.81 -4.43
CA CYS A 48 7.37 12.00 -3.79
C CYS A 48 8.83 12.24 -4.21
N CYS A 49 9.26 13.50 -4.14
CA CYS A 49 10.61 13.90 -4.56
C CYS A 49 11.72 13.47 -3.58
N ASP A 50 11.40 13.35 -2.30
CA ASP A 50 12.33 12.93 -1.24
C ASP A 50 11.60 12.03 -0.24
N PRO A 51 11.87 10.72 -0.23
CA PRO A 51 11.19 9.78 0.63
C PRO A 51 11.53 9.95 2.13
N PHE A 52 12.73 10.45 2.45
CA PHE A 52 13.09 10.65 3.84
C PHE A 52 12.45 11.92 4.41
N ALA A 53 12.40 13.00 3.64
CA ALA A 53 11.67 14.21 4.02
C ALA A 53 10.16 13.90 4.17
N ALA A 54 9.59 13.07 3.28
CA ALA A 54 8.21 12.65 3.38
C ALA A 54 7.95 11.73 4.60
N LEU A 55 8.88 10.86 4.96
CA LEU A 55 8.83 10.05 6.18
C LEU A 55 8.84 10.93 7.44
N GLU A 56 9.73 11.90 7.52
CA GLU A 56 9.77 12.82 8.66
C GLU A 56 8.49 13.66 8.78
N ALA A 57 7.96 14.15 7.66
CA ALA A 57 6.67 14.83 7.65
C ALA A 57 5.51 13.91 8.11
N ALA A 58 5.53 12.64 7.71
CA ALA A 58 4.56 11.64 8.15
C ALA A 58 4.63 11.40 9.67
N LYS A 59 5.84 11.32 10.24
CA LYS A 59 6.05 11.23 11.70
C LYS A 59 5.48 12.44 12.42
N GLN A 60 5.78 13.65 11.93
CA GLN A 60 5.26 14.90 12.52
C GLN A 60 3.74 14.98 12.47
N LEU A 61 3.11 14.46 11.43
CA LEU A 61 1.65 14.34 11.32
C LEU A 61 1.07 13.25 12.25
N GLY A 62 1.91 12.40 12.82
CA GLY A 62 1.51 11.26 13.64
C GLY A 62 0.76 10.20 12.83
N LEU A 63 1.24 9.92 11.61
CA LEU A 63 0.71 8.82 10.80
C LEU A 63 1.17 7.48 11.36
N ALA A 64 0.27 6.50 11.37
CA ALA A 64 0.59 5.16 11.84
C ALA A 64 1.38 4.35 10.81
N THR A 65 1.10 4.56 9.53
CA THR A 65 1.56 3.66 8.47
C THR A 65 1.86 4.41 7.17
N ILE A 66 2.88 3.96 6.43
CA ILE A 66 3.16 4.37 5.05
C ILE A 66 3.14 3.15 4.14
N LEU A 67 2.21 3.12 3.17
CA LEU A 67 2.17 2.10 2.12
C LEU A 67 3.10 2.49 0.97
N THR A 68 4.11 1.66 0.71
CA THR A 68 5.13 1.96 -0.30
C THR A 68 5.69 0.71 -0.97
N SER A 69 6.16 0.87 -2.19
CA SER A 69 6.98 -0.11 -2.93
C SER A 69 8.47 0.21 -2.89
N GLY A 70 8.88 1.23 -2.12
CA GLY A 70 10.24 1.75 -2.14
C GLY A 70 10.54 2.54 -3.42
N GLN A 71 9.56 3.35 -3.89
CA GLN A 71 9.66 4.17 -5.10
C GLN A 71 10.03 3.39 -6.37
N ALA A 72 9.67 2.11 -6.43
CA ALA A 72 9.93 1.23 -7.56
C ALA A 72 8.64 0.64 -8.13
N ALA A 73 8.72 0.02 -9.30
CA ALA A 73 7.57 -0.61 -9.93
C ALA A 73 6.98 -1.76 -9.09
N SER A 74 7.83 -2.39 -8.26
CA SER A 74 7.40 -3.43 -7.32
C SER A 74 8.27 -3.44 -6.06
N ALA A 75 7.73 -3.97 -4.96
CA ALA A 75 8.45 -4.08 -3.68
C ALA A 75 9.79 -4.85 -3.78
N PRO A 76 9.90 -5.97 -4.52
CA PRO A 76 11.19 -6.62 -4.72
C PRO A 76 12.24 -5.73 -5.37
N GLN A 77 11.85 -4.85 -6.30
CA GLN A 77 12.76 -3.91 -6.95
C GLN A 77 13.15 -2.74 -6.03
N GLY A 78 12.25 -2.35 -5.12
CA GLY A 78 12.47 -1.28 -4.16
C GLY A 78 13.08 -1.73 -2.84
N ALA A 79 13.48 -2.99 -2.69
CA ALA A 79 13.89 -3.58 -1.41
C ALA A 79 15.02 -2.79 -0.71
N ALA A 80 15.95 -2.21 -1.46
CA ALA A 80 17.03 -1.42 -0.89
C ALA A 80 16.54 -0.14 -0.19
N LEU A 81 15.62 0.61 -0.81
CA LEU A 81 15.02 1.78 -0.20
C LEU A 81 14.04 1.39 0.92
N LEU A 82 13.27 0.32 0.74
CA LEU A 82 12.38 -0.20 1.78
C LEU A 82 13.13 -0.49 3.07
N ARG A 83 14.31 -1.12 2.99
CA ARG A 83 15.17 -1.35 4.15
C ARG A 83 15.55 -0.06 4.85
N GLN A 84 16.04 0.93 4.10
CA GLN A 84 16.44 2.22 4.66
C GLN A 84 15.25 2.94 5.32
N LEU A 85 14.07 2.86 4.72
CA LEU A 85 12.85 3.44 5.29
C LEU A 85 12.41 2.73 6.57
N VAL A 86 12.50 1.40 6.63
CA VAL A 86 12.19 0.62 7.85
C VAL A 86 13.16 1.01 8.97
N GLU A 87 14.46 1.10 8.68
CA GLU A 87 15.49 1.51 9.63
C GLU A 87 15.23 2.96 10.13
N ALA A 88 14.92 3.89 9.21
CA ALA A 88 14.66 5.29 9.56
C ALA A 88 13.32 5.50 10.26
N ALA A 89 12.29 4.73 9.91
CA ALA A 89 10.96 4.81 10.54
C ALA A 89 10.99 4.35 12.01
N GLY A 90 11.84 3.38 12.33
CA GLY A 90 11.96 2.85 13.69
C GLY A 90 10.63 2.25 14.19
N GLN A 91 10.14 2.77 15.30
CA GLN A 91 8.84 2.37 15.88
C GLN A 91 7.76 3.46 15.74
N GLU A 92 8.08 4.58 15.11
CA GLU A 92 7.17 5.72 15.01
C GLU A 92 6.14 5.54 13.90
N VAL A 93 6.56 4.95 12.76
CA VAL A 93 5.70 4.72 11.59
C VAL A 93 5.95 3.33 11.05
N GLU A 94 4.90 2.56 10.81
CA GLU A 94 5.02 1.25 10.20
C GLU A 94 5.17 1.36 8.68
N ILE A 95 6.19 0.74 8.11
CA ILE A 95 6.35 0.62 6.67
C ILE A 95 5.57 -0.59 6.17
N LEU A 96 4.43 -0.34 5.52
CA LEU A 96 3.57 -1.34 4.90
C LEU A 96 4.04 -1.58 3.46
N VAL A 97 4.73 -2.70 3.25
CA VAL A 97 5.31 -3.04 1.95
C VAL A 97 4.24 -3.47 0.97
N GLY A 98 4.12 -2.79 -0.17
CA GLY A 98 3.11 -3.08 -1.20
C GLY A 98 3.66 -3.06 -2.62
N ALA A 99 2.82 -3.40 -3.59
CA ALA A 99 3.10 -3.61 -5.01
C ALA A 99 3.88 -4.91 -5.31
N GLY A 100 3.16 -5.87 -5.88
CA GLY A 100 3.73 -7.15 -6.30
C GLY A 100 4.08 -8.09 -5.15
N VAL A 101 3.54 -7.86 -3.95
CA VAL A 101 3.68 -8.76 -2.81
C VAL A 101 2.81 -10.01 -2.99
N SER A 102 3.35 -11.15 -2.63
CA SER A 102 2.70 -12.45 -2.70
C SER A 102 3.26 -13.40 -1.62
N ALA A 103 2.59 -14.50 -1.36
CA ALA A 103 3.08 -15.54 -0.45
C ALA A 103 4.52 -15.99 -0.79
N ALA A 104 4.86 -16.05 -2.07
CA ALA A 104 6.15 -16.53 -2.55
C ALA A 104 7.32 -15.58 -2.22
N ASN A 105 7.07 -14.26 -2.10
CA ASN A 105 8.14 -13.28 -1.89
C ASN A 105 8.13 -12.62 -0.50
N ILE A 106 7.09 -12.79 0.32
CA ILE A 106 7.03 -12.27 1.70
C ILE A 106 8.27 -12.64 2.52
N PRO A 107 8.73 -13.92 2.58
CA PRO A 107 9.88 -14.27 3.39
C PRO A 107 11.16 -13.56 2.94
N ALA A 108 11.39 -13.47 1.64
CA ALA A 108 12.55 -12.78 1.09
C ALA A 108 12.51 -11.28 1.35
N LEU A 109 11.34 -10.65 1.15
CA LEU A 109 11.15 -9.23 1.44
C LEU A 109 11.35 -8.92 2.92
N ALA A 110 10.78 -9.72 3.82
CA ALA A 110 10.98 -9.54 5.26
C ALA A 110 12.47 -9.63 5.65
N ALA A 111 13.17 -10.64 5.15
CA ALA A 111 14.60 -10.82 5.42
C ALA A 111 15.47 -9.69 4.86
N GLN A 112 15.13 -9.15 3.67
CA GLN A 112 15.90 -8.10 3.02
C GLN A 112 15.64 -6.71 3.60
N THR A 113 14.40 -6.44 4.02
CA THR A 113 13.95 -5.09 4.38
C THR A 113 13.79 -4.90 5.89
N GLY A 114 13.58 -5.98 6.64
CA GLY A 114 13.18 -5.92 8.05
C GLY A 114 11.70 -5.54 8.26
N ALA A 115 10.93 -5.38 7.18
CA ALA A 115 9.51 -5.06 7.28
C ALA A 115 8.70 -6.22 7.85
N ARG A 116 7.62 -5.87 8.59
CA ARG A 116 6.71 -6.82 9.24
C ARG A 116 5.28 -6.74 8.71
N ALA A 117 4.97 -5.69 7.95
CA ALA A 117 3.66 -5.43 7.39
C ALA A 117 3.69 -5.49 5.86
N PHE A 118 2.75 -6.24 5.27
CA PHE A 118 2.69 -6.49 3.83
C PHE A 118 1.28 -6.30 3.30
N HIS A 119 1.16 -5.59 2.19
CA HIS A 119 -0.09 -5.33 1.47
C HIS A 119 -0.11 -6.10 0.15
N LEU A 120 -1.17 -6.87 -0.08
CA LEU A 120 -1.36 -7.59 -1.33
C LEU A 120 -2.85 -7.67 -1.70
N SER A 121 -3.14 -7.76 -2.99
CA SER A 121 -4.50 -8.01 -3.48
C SER A 121 -4.91 -9.49 -3.39
N GLY A 122 -3.93 -10.39 -3.33
CA GLY A 122 -4.16 -11.84 -3.38
C GLY A 122 -4.95 -12.30 -4.60
N LYS A 123 -4.91 -11.53 -5.68
CA LYS A 123 -5.77 -11.73 -6.86
C LYS A 123 -5.45 -12.98 -7.63
N GLN A 124 -6.48 -13.53 -8.26
CA GLN A 124 -6.43 -14.52 -9.34
C GLN A 124 -7.22 -14.00 -10.54
N VAL A 125 -6.90 -14.53 -11.70
CA VAL A 125 -7.64 -14.24 -12.93
C VAL A 125 -8.51 -15.44 -13.25
N LEU A 126 -9.80 -15.20 -13.42
CA LEU A 126 -10.77 -16.20 -13.80
C LEU A 126 -11.32 -15.87 -15.18
N ASP A 127 -11.64 -16.90 -15.95
CA ASP A 127 -12.35 -16.69 -17.19
C ASP A 127 -13.83 -16.32 -16.92
N SER A 128 -14.39 -15.45 -17.76
CA SER A 128 -15.80 -15.08 -17.67
C SER A 128 -16.69 -16.29 -17.87
N ARG A 129 -17.75 -16.39 -17.08
CA ARG A 129 -18.78 -17.44 -17.23
C ARG A 129 -19.74 -17.20 -18.39
N MET A 130 -19.63 -16.05 -19.08
CA MET A 130 -20.44 -15.78 -20.27
C MET A 130 -20.06 -16.71 -21.42
N THR A 131 -21.04 -17.40 -21.96
CA THR A 131 -20.89 -18.29 -23.12
C THR A 131 -20.85 -17.49 -24.43
N PHE A 132 -21.62 -16.41 -24.50
CA PHE A 132 -21.56 -15.49 -25.63
C PHE A 132 -20.43 -14.49 -25.43
N ARG A 133 -19.57 -14.36 -26.44
CA ARG A 133 -18.44 -13.40 -26.45
C ARG A 133 -18.49 -12.58 -27.73
N ARG A 134 -18.44 -11.25 -27.57
CA ARG A 134 -18.33 -10.33 -28.70
C ARG A 134 -16.90 -9.80 -28.77
N GLU A 135 -16.22 -10.17 -29.80
CA GLU A 135 -14.88 -9.68 -30.08
C GLU A 135 -14.91 -8.29 -30.74
N GLY A 136 -13.80 -7.54 -30.64
CA GLY A 136 -13.62 -6.26 -31.31
C GLY A 136 -14.37 -5.08 -30.70
N VAL A 137 -15.00 -5.23 -29.54
CA VAL A 137 -15.67 -4.15 -28.82
C VAL A 137 -14.98 -3.93 -27.47
N PRO A 138 -13.95 -3.07 -27.40
CA PRO A 138 -13.28 -2.78 -26.14
C PRO A 138 -14.20 -1.94 -25.25
N MET A 139 -14.42 -2.37 -24.02
CA MET A 139 -15.21 -1.69 -23.00
C MET A 139 -14.34 -1.25 -21.82
N GLY A 140 -13.15 -1.81 -21.66
CA GLY A 140 -12.22 -1.55 -20.58
C GLY A 140 -10.94 -0.83 -21.04
N LEU A 141 -9.91 -0.89 -20.20
CA LEU A 141 -8.62 -0.29 -20.47
C LEU A 141 -7.83 -1.10 -21.51
N PRO A 142 -7.03 -0.45 -22.38
CA PRO A 142 -6.17 -1.15 -23.31
C PRO A 142 -5.25 -2.15 -22.61
N GLY A 143 -5.15 -3.35 -23.16
CA GLY A 143 -4.30 -4.43 -22.60
C GLY A 143 -4.99 -5.32 -21.56
N PHE A 144 -6.23 -5.05 -21.22
CA PHE A 144 -7.05 -5.94 -20.38
C PHE A 144 -8.03 -6.73 -21.24
N SER A 145 -8.23 -8.00 -20.90
CA SER A 145 -9.23 -8.83 -21.54
C SER A 145 -10.63 -8.51 -21.00
N GLU A 146 -11.59 -8.33 -21.90
CA GLU A 146 -13.02 -8.16 -21.53
C GLU A 146 -13.63 -9.44 -20.92
N PHE A 147 -12.93 -10.56 -21.04
CA PHE A 147 -13.41 -11.86 -20.61
C PHE A 147 -12.70 -12.39 -19.36
N GLU A 148 -11.82 -11.59 -18.77
CA GLU A 148 -11.16 -11.91 -17.52
C GLU A 148 -11.84 -11.25 -16.32
N ILE A 149 -12.01 -12.02 -15.26
CA ILE A 149 -12.49 -11.52 -13.97
C ILE A 149 -11.35 -11.57 -12.97
N TRP A 150 -10.97 -10.41 -12.47
CA TRP A 150 -9.93 -10.28 -11.46
C TRP A 150 -10.59 -10.34 -10.08
N GLN A 151 -10.31 -11.40 -9.34
CA GLN A 151 -10.94 -11.67 -8.05
C GLN A 151 -9.89 -12.01 -7.00
N THR A 152 -10.10 -11.58 -5.76
CA THR A 152 -9.27 -12.01 -4.63
C THR A 152 -9.49 -13.50 -4.38
N SER A 153 -8.39 -14.26 -4.26
CA SER A 153 -8.39 -15.69 -3.97
C SER A 153 -8.17 -15.91 -2.47
N GLU A 154 -9.11 -16.60 -1.82
CA GLU A 154 -8.94 -17.00 -0.44
C GLU A 154 -7.65 -17.85 -0.25
N ALA A 155 -7.36 -18.74 -1.19
CA ALA A 155 -6.16 -19.58 -1.14
C ALA A 155 -4.87 -18.74 -1.16
N ASN A 156 -4.81 -17.68 -2.00
CA ASN A 156 -3.66 -16.78 -2.06
C ASN A 156 -3.50 -15.98 -0.76
N ILE A 157 -4.60 -15.51 -0.18
CA ILE A 157 -4.58 -14.79 1.11
C ILE A 157 -4.13 -15.72 2.23
N ARG A 158 -4.67 -16.94 2.29
CA ARG A 158 -4.29 -17.95 3.29
C ARG A 158 -2.81 -18.33 3.17
N ALA A 159 -2.31 -18.53 1.97
CA ALA A 159 -0.89 -18.80 1.72
C ALA A 159 0.00 -17.63 2.17
N ALA A 160 -0.40 -16.39 1.88
CA ALA A 160 0.33 -15.19 2.33
C ALA A 160 0.32 -15.06 3.86
N ARG A 161 -0.81 -15.35 4.51
CA ARG A 161 -0.89 -15.36 5.98
C ARG A 161 0.03 -16.43 6.58
N THR A 162 0.03 -17.64 6.04
CA THR A 162 0.93 -18.71 6.48
C THR A 162 2.40 -18.33 6.33
N ALA A 163 2.76 -17.70 5.20
CA ALA A 163 4.13 -17.23 4.99
C ALA A 163 4.56 -16.15 5.99
N LEU A 164 3.62 -15.25 6.35
CA LEU A 164 3.86 -14.21 7.35
C LEU A 164 3.96 -14.77 8.78
N ASP A 165 3.11 -15.75 9.13
CA ASP A 165 3.11 -16.39 10.45
C ASP A 165 4.36 -17.23 10.71
N ALA A 166 5.11 -17.57 9.66
CA ALA A 166 6.36 -18.34 9.73
C ALA A 166 7.63 -17.47 9.89
N LEU A 167 7.49 -16.12 9.92
CA LEU A 167 8.59 -15.18 10.13
C LEU A 167 8.90 -15.01 11.62
#